data_fa83437a653a9adca8252635873a02c2
#
_entry.id   fa83437a653a9adca8252635873a02c2
#
_cell.length_a   1.000
_cell.length_b   1.000
_cell.length_c   1.000
_cell.angle_alpha   90.00
_cell.angle_beta   90.00
_cell.angle_gamma   90.00
#
_symmetry.space_group_name_H-M   'P 1'
#
loop_
_entity.id
_entity.type
_entity.pdbx_description
1 polymer ?
#
loop_
_entity_poly.entity_id
_entity_poly.type
_entity_poly.pdbx_seq_one_letter_code
_entity_poly.pdbx_strand_id
1 'polypeptide(L)'
;LVRLYGAEDEAKAAYEAGEISMPFTDVSETAAPSVAWLYSQGITNGTSATTFGASSPCSAKMYCAFLLRALGYEDGVDFLYADTLDFAMLHGLFNLSMLDAAPFLRDDLAAVTYQALGADLKDGSTYLLASLVESGAIDAEAARPITEKIEAYRALTAASQASSTGIDADYTMNMGMDIAVDGSDGTET
;
A
#
# COMPACT_ATOMS: atom_id res chain seq x y z
N LEU A 1 -11.91 -5.42 -2.21
CA LEU A 1 -11.80 -4.12 -1.54
C LEU A 1 -13.13 -3.69 -0.93
N VAL A 2 -14.25 -3.61 -1.64
CA VAL A 2 -15.55 -3.20 -1.07
C VAL A 2 -15.88 -3.98 0.21
N ARG A 3 -15.65 -5.30 0.20
CA ARG A 3 -15.80 -6.16 1.39
C ARG A 3 -14.84 -5.77 2.53
N LEU A 4 -13.63 -5.34 2.22
CA LEU A 4 -12.67 -4.87 3.23
C LEU A 4 -13.19 -3.62 3.96
N TYR A 5 -13.89 -2.77 3.22
CA TYR A 5 -14.55 -1.57 3.78
C TYR A 5 -15.92 -1.84 4.43
N GLY A 6 -16.40 -3.10 4.44
CA GLY A 6 -17.73 -3.42 4.95
C GLY A 6 -18.88 -2.79 4.15
N ALA A 7 -18.60 -2.29 2.95
CA ALA A 7 -19.50 -1.44 2.19
C ALA A 7 -20.32 -2.18 1.12
N GLU A 8 -20.48 -3.51 1.20
CA GLU A 8 -21.20 -4.29 0.18
C GLU A 8 -22.68 -3.90 0.09
N ASP A 9 -23.35 -3.79 1.23
CA ASP A 9 -24.78 -3.43 1.29
C ASP A 9 -24.99 -1.94 0.95
N GLU A 10 -24.12 -1.07 1.43
CA GLU A 10 -24.13 0.36 1.11
C GLU A 10 -23.94 0.58 -0.40
N ALA A 11 -22.92 -0.04 -0.99
CA ALA A 11 -22.65 0.06 -2.43
C ALA A 11 -23.84 -0.38 -3.28
N LYS A 12 -24.52 -1.47 -2.87
CA LYS A 12 -25.69 -1.97 -3.56
C LYS A 12 -26.85 -0.98 -3.43
N ALA A 13 -27.16 -0.53 -2.23
CA ALA A 13 -28.26 0.39 -1.98
C ALA A 13 -28.06 1.72 -2.71
N ALA A 14 -26.87 2.32 -2.62
CA ALA A 14 -26.55 3.58 -3.28
C ALA A 14 -26.58 3.45 -4.82
N TYR A 15 -26.14 2.32 -5.37
CA TYR A 15 -26.21 2.08 -6.81
C TYR A 15 -27.65 1.92 -7.30
N GLU A 16 -28.47 1.13 -6.60
CA GLU A 16 -29.89 0.93 -6.91
C GLU A 16 -30.69 2.25 -6.78
N ALA A 17 -30.33 3.11 -5.83
CA ALA A 17 -30.92 4.43 -5.67
C ALA A 17 -30.44 5.47 -6.71
N GLY A 18 -29.39 5.15 -7.49
CA GLY A 18 -28.80 6.07 -8.46
C GLY A 18 -27.95 7.17 -7.85
N GLU A 19 -27.54 7.01 -6.58
CA GLU A 19 -26.69 7.97 -5.85
C GLU A 19 -25.23 7.87 -6.28
N ILE A 20 -24.79 6.67 -6.67
CA ILE A 20 -23.47 6.42 -7.25
C ILE A 20 -23.60 5.84 -8.66
N SER A 21 -22.65 6.16 -9.50
CA SER A 21 -22.58 5.66 -10.88
C SER A 21 -21.13 5.52 -11.32
N MET A 22 -20.93 4.88 -12.47
CA MET A 22 -19.61 4.72 -13.10
C MET A 22 -19.74 4.92 -14.61
N PRO A 23 -18.68 5.35 -15.31
CA PRO A 23 -18.70 5.51 -16.76
C PRO A 23 -18.44 4.21 -17.53
N PHE A 24 -18.15 3.09 -16.84
CA PHE A 24 -17.67 1.86 -17.45
C PHE A 24 -18.81 1.02 -18.03
N THR A 25 -18.62 0.53 -19.25
CA THR A 25 -19.62 -0.23 -20.02
C THR A 25 -19.36 -1.73 -20.05
N ASP A 26 -18.21 -2.18 -19.58
CA ASP A 26 -17.74 -3.57 -19.61
C ASP A 26 -17.89 -4.31 -18.26
N VAL A 27 -18.61 -3.72 -17.32
CA VAL A 27 -18.85 -4.30 -15.99
C VAL A 27 -20.18 -5.02 -15.97
N SER A 28 -20.21 -6.26 -15.44
CA SER A 28 -21.45 -7.02 -15.30
C SER A 28 -22.40 -6.36 -14.28
N GLU A 29 -23.71 -6.60 -14.41
CA GLU A 29 -24.72 -6.10 -13.47
C GLU A 29 -24.41 -6.50 -12.02
N THR A 30 -23.89 -7.72 -11.80
CA THR A 30 -23.54 -8.20 -10.46
C THR A 30 -22.35 -7.44 -9.84
N ALA A 31 -21.39 -7.00 -10.66
CA ALA A 31 -20.21 -6.28 -10.20
C ALA A 31 -20.43 -4.76 -10.17
N ALA A 32 -21.43 -4.28 -10.89
CA ALA A 32 -21.68 -2.85 -11.08
C ALA A 32 -21.76 -2.05 -9.75
N PRO A 33 -22.50 -2.48 -8.72
CA PRO A 33 -22.54 -1.75 -7.46
C PRO A 33 -21.16 -1.58 -6.82
N SER A 34 -20.38 -2.66 -6.78
CA SER A 34 -19.04 -2.65 -6.18
C SER A 34 -18.07 -1.77 -6.96
N VAL A 35 -18.12 -1.81 -8.29
CA VAL A 35 -17.22 -0.98 -9.12
C VAL A 35 -17.62 0.49 -9.07
N ALA A 36 -18.92 0.79 -9.05
CA ALA A 36 -19.43 2.14 -8.92
C ALA A 36 -19.03 2.76 -7.57
N TRP A 37 -19.10 1.97 -6.49
CA TRP A 37 -18.65 2.42 -5.17
C TRP A 37 -17.14 2.69 -5.15
N LEU A 38 -16.31 1.77 -5.67
CA LEU A 38 -14.86 1.99 -5.76
C LEU A 38 -14.50 3.21 -6.61
N TYR A 39 -15.27 3.47 -7.66
CA TYR A 39 -15.11 4.66 -8.50
C TYR A 39 -15.50 5.95 -7.75
N SER A 40 -16.61 5.95 -7.00
CA SER A 40 -17.02 7.09 -6.19
C SER A 40 -16.03 7.43 -5.07
N GLN A 41 -15.33 6.41 -4.54
CA GLN A 41 -14.26 6.58 -3.54
C GLN A 41 -12.89 6.95 -4.16
N GLY A 42 -12.79 7.08 -5.49
CA GLY A 42 -11.52 7.36 -6.15
C GLY A 42 -10.51 6.21 -6.14
N ILE A 43 -10.91 5.01 -5.69
CA ILE A 43 -10.03 3.84 -5.60
C ILE A 43 -9.75 3.27 -6.99
N THR A 44 -10.68 3.38 -7.93
CA THR A 44 -10.47 2.98 -9.32
C THR A 44 -10.77 4.09 -10.30
N ASN A 45 -9.98 4.17 -11.38
CA ASN A 45 -10.20 5.08 -12.51
C ASN A 45 -10.49 4.30 -13.82
N GLY A 46 -10.60 2.95 -13.72
CA GLY A 46 -10.70 2.09 -14.90
C GLY A 46 -9.39 2.00 -15.70
N THR A 47 -9.45 1.29 -16.81
CA THR A 47 -8.35 1.18 -17.79
C THR A 47 -8.45 2.22 -18.90
N SER A 48 -9.62 2.83 -19.06
CA SER A 48 -9.89 3.99 -19.92
C SER A 48 -11.08 4.78 -19.37
N ALA A 49 -11.45 5.87 -20.03
CA ALA A 49 -12.58 6.70 -19.62
C ALA A 49 -13.92 5.93 -19.56
N THR A 50 -14.08 4.84 -20.30
CA THR A 50 -15.33 4.08 -20.39
C THR A 50 -15.15 2.57 -20.16
N THR A 51 -13.96 2.13 -19.81
CA THR A 51 -13.63 0.70 -19.66
C THR A 51 -12.96 0.46 -18.30
N PHE A 52 -13.53 -0.46 -17.53
CA PHE A 52 -12.94 -0.93 -16.28
C PHE A 52 -11.83 -1.97 -16.52
N GLY A 53 -12.02 -2.85 -17.50
CA GLY A 53 -11.15 -3.99 -17.76
C GLY A 53 -11.63 -5.26 -17.06
N ALA A 54 -12.94 -5.40 -16.84
CA ALA A 54 -13.54 -6.46 -16.01
C ALA A 54 -13.21 -7.89 -16.47
N SER A 55 -12.96 -8.11 -17.75
CA SER A 55 -12.58 -9.41 -18.32
C SER A 55 -11.08 -9.66 -18.40
N SER A 56 -10.27 -8.68 -18.05
CA SER A 56 -8.81 -8.81 -18.06
C SER A 56 -8.30 -9.38 -16.74
N PRO A 57 -7.21 -10.18 -16.74
CA PRO A 57 -6.56 -10.58 -15.50
C PRO A 57 -6.08 -9.35 -14.70
N CYS A 58 -6.34 -9.33 -13.40
CA CYS A 58 -5.80 -8.33 -12.53
C CYS A 58 -4.29 -8.59 -12.34
N SER A 59 -3.47 -7.60 -12.59
CA SER A 59 -2.03 -7.68 -12.30
C SER A 59 -1.71 -7.18 -10.89
N ALA A 60 -0.54 -7.58 -10.36
CA ALA A 60 -0.04 -7.04 -9.10
C ALA A 60 0.02 -5.50 -9.11
N LYS A 61 0.48 -4.91 -10.22
CA LYS A 61 0.50 -3.44 -10.41
C LYS A 61 -0.88 -2.81 -10.27
N MET A 62 -1.90 -3.37 -10.93
CA MET A 62 -3.28 -2.86 -10.86
C MET A 62 -3.82 -2.94 -9.43
N TYR A 63 -3.57 -4.05 -8.75
CA TYR A 63 -4.07 -4.25 -7.40
C TYR A 63 -3.36 -3.35 -6.38
N CYS A 64 -2.04 -3.21 -6.49
CA CYS A 64 -1.27 -2.28 -5.66
C CYS A 64 -1.71 -0.82 -5.87
N ALA A 65 -2.05 -0.41 -7.11
CA ALA A 65 -2.59 0.92 -7.35
C ALA A 65 -3.92 1.16 -6.62
N PHE A 66 -4.80 0.14 -6.55
CA PHE A 66 -6.03 0.24 -5.75
C PHE A 66 -5.73 0.36 -4.25
N LEU A 67 -4.78 -0.39 -3.73
CA LEU A 67 -4.40 -0.31 -2.32
C LEU A 67 -3.74 1.03 -1.98
N LEU A 68 -2.87 1.55 -2.83
CA LEU A 68 -2.26 2.88 -2.64
C LEU A 68 -3.33 3.97 -2.56
N ARG A 69 -4.33 3.94 -3.46
CA ARG A 69 -5.45 4.88 -3.39
C ARG A 69 -6.31 4.68 -2.15
N ALA A 70 -6.49 3.44 -1.71
CA ALA A 70 -7.16 3.13 -0.44
C ALA A 70 -6.40 3.67 0.78
N LEU A 71 -5.07 3.81 0.70
CA LEU A 71 -4.23 4.47 1.70
C LEU A 71 -4.22 6.02 1.57
N GLY A 72 -4.91 6.58 0.57
CA GLY A 72 -5.01 8.02 0.34
C GLY A 72 -3.96 8.60 -0.62
N TYR A 73 -3.15 7.76 -1.28
CA TYR A 73 -2.21 8.22 -2.31
C TYR A 73 -2.91 8.45 -3.64
N GLU A 74 -2.49 9.44 -4.40
CA GLU A 74 -3.08 9.85 -5.66
C GLU A 74 -2.14 9.60 -6.84
N ASP A 75 -2.62 8.85 -7.86
CA ASP A 75 -1.91 8.62 -9.11
C ASP A 75 -1.74 9.91 -9.89
N GLY A 76 -0.54 10.16 -10.39
CA GLY A 76 -0.17 11.41 -11.06
C GLY A 76 0.23 12.55 -10.11
N VAL A 77 0.07 12.38 -8.81
CA VAL A 77 0.47 13.36 -7.78
C VAL A 77 1.56 12.77 -6.87
N ASP A 78 1.25 11.67 -6.20
CA ASP A 78 2.17 11.02 -5.25
C ASP A 78 3.03 9.95 -5.94
N PHE A 79 2.47 9.25 -6.91
CA PHE A 79 3.17 8.24 -7.70
C PHE A 79 2.69 8.23 -9.15
N LEU A 80 3.50 7.70 -10.04
CA LEU A 80 3.09 7.41 -11.42
C LEU A 80 2.67 5.95 -11.52
N TYR A 81 1.63 5.66 -12.29
CA TYR A 81 1.19 4.26 -12.50
C TYR A 81 2.31 3.34 -13.01
N ALA A 82 3.28 3.90 -13.76
CA ALA A 82 4.46 3.14 -14.19
C ALA A 82 5.26 2.58 -13.01
N ASP A 83 5.39 3.36 -11.94
CA ASP A 83 6.24 3.11 -10.78
C ASP A 83 5.46 2.55 -9.58
N THR A 84 4.19 2.16 -9.80
CA THR A 84 3.28 1.69 -8.72
C THR A 84 3.90 0.61 -7.85
N LEU A 85 4.62 -0.37 -8.43
CA LEU A 85 5.17 -1.48 -7.66
C LEU A 85 6.31 -1.02 -6.74
N ASP A 86 7.20 -0.17 -7.24
CA ASP A 86 8.32 0.37 -6.45
C ASP A 86 7.79 1.24 -5.31
N PHE A 87 6.79 2.07 -5.61
CA PHE A 87 6.15 2.92 -4.61
C PHE A 87 5.39 2.09 -3.56
N ALA A 88 4.65 1.06 -3.97
CA ALA A 88 3.93 0.16 -3.08
C ALA A 88 4.90 -0.64 -2.17
N MET A 89 6.04 -1.08 -2.70
CA MET A 89 7.09 -1.74 -1.92
C MET A 89 7.69 -0.79 -0.87
N LEU A 90 7.96 0.46 -1.25
CA LEU A 90 8.47 1.49 -0.34
C LEU A 90 7.52 1.74 0.84
N HIS A 91 6.22 1.66 0.59
CA HIS A 91 5.17 1.82 1.61
C HIS A 91 4.72 0.51 2.27
N GLY A 92 5.48 -0.59 2.10
CA GLY A 92 5.29 -1.83 2.83
C GLY A 92 4.09 -2.68 2.40
N LEU A 93 3.51 -2.43 1.20
CA LEU A 93 2.37 -3.22 0.71
C LEU A 93 2.76 -4.63 0.30
N PHE A 94 4.01 -4.85 -0.08
CA PHE A 94 4.57 -6.17 -0.38
C PHE A 94 6.09 -6.14 -0.30
N ASN A 95 6.72 -7.31 -0.39
CA ASN A 95 8.16 -7.48 -0.53
C ASN A 95 8.50 -8.18 -1.86
N LEU A 96 9.77 -8.11 -2.27
CA LEU A 96 10.23 -8.67 -3.55
C LEU A 96 9.91 -10.15 -3.75
N SER A 97 9.87 -10.95 -2.68
CA SER A 97 9.56 -12.39 -2.76
C SER A 97 8.09 -12.68 -3.14
N MET A 98 7.22 -11.69 -3.03
CA MET A 98 5.80 -11.82 -3.40
C MET A 98 5.54 -11.51 -4.88
N LEU A 99 6.50 -10.92 -5.59
CA LEU A 99 6.35 -10.48 -6.99
C LEU A 99 6.79 -11.52 -8.02
N ASP A 100 7.52 -12.55 -7.63
CA ASP A 100 8.01 -13.58 -8.56
C ASP A 100 6.91 -14.54 -9.06
N ALA A 101 5.69 -14.39 -8.55
CA ALA A 101 4.55 -15.18 -8.98
C ALA A 101 3.84 -14.53 -10.16
N ALA A 102 4.24 -14.84 -11.36
CA ALA A 102 3.41 -14.64 -12.54
C ALA A 102 2.78 -15.99 -12.95
N PRO A 103 1.43 -16.08 -13.01
CA PRO A 103 0.42 -15.03 -12.92
C PRO A 103 0.07 -14.62 -11.47
N PHE A 104 -0.36 -13.37 -11.28
CA PHE A 104 -0.85 -12.86 -10.00
C PHE A 104 -2.19 -13.55 -9.65
N LEU A 105 -2.18 -14.32 -8.58
CA LEU A 105 -3.29 -15.19 -8.17
C LEU A 105 -4.07 -14.61 -6.99
N ARG A 106 -5.17 -15.27 -6.61
CA ARG A 106 -5.99 -14.86 -5.47
C ARG A 106 -5.23 -14.93 -4.13
N ASP A 107 -4.31 -15.86 -4.01
CA ASP A 107 -3.48 -16.00 -2.81
C ASP A 107 -2.49 -14.83 -2.69
N ASP A 108 -1.91 -14.40 -3.81
CA ASP A 108 -1.04 -13.21 -3.87
C ASP A 108 -1.82 -11.95 -3.51
N LEU A 109 -3.05 -11.81 -4.04
CA LEU A 109 -3.96 -10.72 -3.71
C LEU A 109 -4.28 -10.69 -2.21
N ALA A 110 -4.57 -11.85 -1.61
CA ALA A 110 -4.83 -11.96 -0.19
C ALA A 110 -3.60 -11.57 0.65
N ALA A 111 -2.41 -12.03 0.24
CA ALA A 111 -1.16 -11.73 0.91
C ALA A 111 -0.83 -10.24 0.85
N VAL A 112 -0.94 -9.61 -0.32
CA VAL A 112 -0.72 -8.16 -0.50
C VAL A 112 -1.76 -7.35 0.29
N THR A 113 -3.03 -7.77 0.31
CA THR A 113 -4.06 -7.12 1.13
C THR A 113 -3.71 -7.20 2.62
N TYR A 114 -3.27 -8.38 3.08
CA TYR A 114 -2.87 -8.57 4.48
C TYR A 114 -1.71 -7.65 4.88
N GLN A 115 -0.71 -7.51 4.02
CA GLN A 115 0.40 -6.57 4.24
C GLN A 115 -0.10 -5.12 4.31
N ALA A 116 -0.98 -4.73 3.39
CA ALA A 116 -1.54 -3.38 3.34
C ALA A 116 -2.32 -3.00 4.61
N LEU A 117 -2.86 -3.96 5.37
CA LEU A 117 -3.53 -3.68 6.65
C LEU A 117 -2.61 -3.00 7.66
N GLY A 118 -1.31 -3.28 7.62
CA GLY A 118 -0.30 -2.65 8.50
C GLY A 118 0.35 -1.39 7.93
N ALA A 119 0.03 -1.02 6.69
CA ALA A 119 0.60 0.15 6.04
C ALA A 119 -0.02 1.45 6.56
N ASP A 120 0.81 2.48 6.73
CA ASP A 120 0.36 3.80 7.18
C ASP A 120 -0.49 4.49 6.10
N LEU A 121 -1.54 5.19 6.54
CA LEU A 121 -2.25 6.13 5.67
C LEU A 121 -1.31 7.26 5.25
N LYS A 122 -1.54 7.84 4.08
CA LYS A 122 -0.74 8.94 3.52
C LYS A 122 -0.57 10.11 4.50
N ASP A 123 -1.61 10.44 5.24
CA ASP A 123 -1.61 11.54 6.21
C ASP A 123 -0.85 11.21 7.52
N GLY A 124 -0.39 9.98 7.67
CA GLY A 124 0.33 9.51 8.86
C GLY A 124 -0.51 9.43 10.13
N SER A 125 -1.83 9.58 10.03
CA SER A 125 -2.73 9.58 11.20
C SER A 125 -2.76 8.22 11.89
N THR A 126 -2.80 7.14 11.09
CA THR A 126 -2.88 5.76 11.56
C THR A 126 -2.53 4.78 10.42
N TYR A 127 -2.67 3.48 10.65
CA TYR A 127 -2.53 2.44 9.62
C TYR A 127 -3.91 1.91 9.15
N LEU A 128 -3.95 1.27 7.99
CA LEU A 128 -5.20 0.92 7.31
C LEU A 128 -6.17 0.12 8.20
N LEU A 129 -5.70 -0.94 8.89
CA LEU A 129 -6.59 -1.75 9.73
C LEU A 129 -7.20 -0.93 10.87
N ALA A 130 -6.42 -0.07 11.52
CA ALA A 130 -6.94 0.76 12.60
C ALA A 130 -8.01 1.75 12.09
N SER A 131 -7.81 2.35 10.93
CA SER A 131 -8.81 3.20 10.28
C SER A 131 -10.10 2.44 9.94
N LEU A 132 -9.99 1.20 9.44
CA LEU A 132 -11.14 0.36 9.11
C LEU A 132 -11.93 -0.07 10.37
N VAL A 133 -11.25 -0.29 11.48
CA VAL A 133 -11.88 -0.57 12.79
C VAL A 133 -12.55 0.69 13.33
N GLU A 134 -11.88 1.83 13.27
CA GLU A 134 -12.42 3.11 13.74
C GLU A 134 -13.68 3.54 12.97
N SER A 135 -13.69 3.31 11.66
CA SER A 135 -14.87 3.55 10.82
C SER A 135 -16.01 2.55 11.01
N GLY A 136 -15.78 1.46 11.76
CA GLY A 136 -16.75 0.38 11.96
C GLY A 136 -16.86 -0.57 10.77
N ALA A 137 -16.00 -0.46 9.77
CA ALA A 137 -15.95 -1.37 8.62
C ALA A 137 -15.52 -2.79 9.02
N ILE A 138 -14.69 -2.90 10.04
CA ILE A 138 -14.23 -4.17 10.61
C ILE A 138 -14.51 -4.16 12.11
N ASP A 139 -15.09 -5.26 12.60
CA ASP A 139 -15.33 -5.45 14.03
C ASP A 139 -14.00 -5.52 14.80
N ALA A 140 -13.90 -4.75 15.89
CA ALA A 140 -12.66 -4.62 16.67
C ALA A 140 -12.21 -5.94 17.32
N GLU A 141 -13.14 -6.77 17.77
CA GLU A 141 -12.81 -8.07 18.37
C GLU A 141 -12.31 -9.06 17.32
N ALA A 142 -12.92 -9.04 16.13
CA ALA A 142 -12.45 -9.85 15.00
C ALA A 142 -11.07 -9.38 14.50
N ALA A 143 -10.80 -8.08 14.53
CA ALA A 143 -9.51 -7.51 14.10
C ALA A 143 -8.38 -7.72 15.12
N ARG A 144 -8.68 -7.89 16.40
CA ARG A 144 -7.71 -7.92 17.51
C ARG A 144 -6.47 -8.80 17.26
N PRO A 145 -6.58 -10.07 16.81
CA PRO A 145 -5.40 -10.91 16.60
C PRO A 145 -4.45 -10.38 15.52
N ILE A 146 -4.98 -9.64 14.54
CA ILE A 146 -4.18 -9.02 13.46
C ILE A 146 -3.59 -7.71 13.97
N THR A 147 -4.37 -6.90 14.66
CA THR A 147 -3.93 -5.64 15.30
C THR A 147 -2.73 -5.88 16.23
N GLU A 148 -2.82 -6.86 17.12
CA GLU A 148 -1.73 -7.23 18.05
C GLU A 148 -0.43 -7.60 17.30
N LYS A 149 -0.52 -8.32 16.18
CA LYS A 149 0.63 -8.68 15.34
C LYS A 149 1.24 -7.46 14.64
N ILE A 150 0.40 -6.60 14.09
CA ILE A 150 0.84 -5.37 13.42
C ILE A 150 1.56 -4.47 14.43
N GLU A 151 0.97 -4.23 15.59
CA GLU A 151 1.56 -3.37 16.61
C GLU A 151 2.87 -3.94 17.18
N ALA A 152 2.94 -5.26 17.41
CA ALA A 152 4.17 -5.91 17.81
C ALA A 152 5.28 -5.76 16.76
N TYR A 153 4.97 -5.92 15.47
CA TYR A 153 5.92 -5.72 14.38
C TYR A 153 6.38 -4.26 14.30
N ARG A 154 5.46 -3.30 14.40
CA ARG A 154 5.77 -1.86 14.39
C ARG A 154 6.67 -1.47 15.57
N ALA A 155 6.41 -2.02 16.76
CA ALA A 155 7.26 -1.78 17.93
C ALA A 155 8.68 -2.33 17.74
N LEU A 156 8.83 -3.51 17.15
CA LEU A 156 10.15 -4.10 16.85
C LEU A 156 10.91 -3.28 15.81
N THR A 157 10.23 -2.81 14.76
CA THR A 157 10.84 -1.97 13.72
C THR A 157 11.29 -0.62 14.28
N ALA A 158 10.47 0.02 15.11
CA ALA A 158 10.83 1.28 15.76
C ALA A 158 12.05 1.11 16.71
N ALA A 159 12.10 0.01 17.47
CA ALA A 159 13.23 -0.29 18.34
C ALA A 159 14.52 -0.55 17.55
N SER A 160 14.41 -1.23 16.40
CA SER A 160 15.56 -1.48 15.50
C SER A 160 16.09 -0.19 14.89
N GLN A 161 15.22 0.71 14.46
CA GLN A 161 15.61 2.02 13.90
C GLN A 161 16.27 2.90 14.98
N ALA A 162 15.74 2.92 16.20
CA ALA A 162 16.35 3.66 17.30
C ALA A 162 17.75 3.14 17.66
N SER A 163 17.98 1.83 17.51
CA SER A 163 19.29 1.21 17.77
C SER A 163 20.28 1.49 16.63
N SER A 164 19.83 1.55 15.36
CA SER A 164 20.71 1.81 14.21
C SER A 164 21.17 3.27 14.15
N THR A 165 20.34 4.23 14.52
CA THR A 165 20.73 5.64 14.62
C THR A 165 21.80 5.89 15.69
N GLY A 166 21.88 5.03 16.73
CA GLY A 166 22.93 5.09 17.73
C GLY A 166 24.28 4.52 17.24
N ILE A 167 24.27 3.55 16.33
CA ILE A 167 25.47 2.91 15.80
C ILE A 167 26.13 3.76 14.70
N ASP A 168 25.32 4.37 13.83
CA ASP A 168 25.84 5.21 12.74
C ASP A 168 26.50 6.53 13.27
N ALA A 169 25.99 7.08 14.35
CA ALA A 169 26.60 8.26 14.95
C ALA A 169 27.99 7.98 15.58
N ASP A 170 28.18 6.78 16.13
CA ASP A 170 29.46 6.38 16.72
C ASP A 170 30.46 5.93 15.64
N TYR A 171 29.98 5.30 14.55
CA TYR A 171 30.83 4.83 13.46
C TYR A 171 31.37 5.96 12.59
N THR A 172 30.59 7.01 12.38
CA THR A 172 31.02 8.20 11.62
C THR A 172 32.02 9.06 12.43
N MET A 173 31.97 9.06 13.76
CA MET A 173 32.94 9.76 14.59
C MET A 173 34.32 9.05 14.63
N ASN A 174 34.36 7.71 14.50
CA ASN A 174 35.61 6.97 14.51
C ASN A 174 36.33 6.90 13.14
N MET A 175 35.63 7.10 12.03
CA MET A 175 36.25 7.13 10.69
C MET A 175 36.84 8.49 10.31
N GLY A 176 36.64 9.52 11.10
CA GLY A 176 37.14 10.88 10.83
C GLY A 176 38.55 11.20 11.38
N MET A 177 39.21 10.28 12.08
CA MET A 177 40.47 10.59 12.78
C MET A 177 41.72 9.83 12.31
N ASP A 178 41.65 8.95 11.28
CA ASP A 178 42.82 8.18 10.82
C ASP A 178 43.12 8.28 9.32
N ILE A 179 42.93 9.46 8.73
CA ILE A 179 43.58 9.78 7.47
C ILE A 179 44.60 10.90 7.74
N ALA A 180 45.65 10.57 8.44
CA ALA A 180 46.93 11.28 8.35
C ALA A 180 47.58 10.79 7.04
N VAL A 181 47.41 11.56 5.96
CA VAL A 181 48.22 11.37 4.75
C VAL A 181 49.65 11.78 5.10
N ASP A 182 50.49 10.78 5.34
CA ASP A 182 51.94 11.00 5.37
C ASP A 182 52.39 11.33 3.92
N GLY A 183 52.55 12.63 3.68
CA GLY A 183 53.15 13.16 2.48
C GLY A 183 54.67 13.04 2.55
N SER A 184 55.22 11.86 2.26
CA SER A 184 56.63 11.75 1.98
C SER A 184 56.94 12.27 0.60
N ASP A 185 57.47 13.47 0.56
CA ASP A 185 58.26 14.08 -0.48
C ASP A 185 59.35 13.14 -0.99
N GLY A 186 59.29 12.78 -2.24
CA GLY A 186 60.28 12.02 -2.96
C GLY A 186 60.95 12.88 -4.02
N THR A 187 61.82 13.79 -3.57
CA THR A 187 62.87 14.38 -4.45
C THR A 187 63.95 13.35 -4.67
N GLU A 188 64.14 12.91 -5.94
CA GLU A 188 65.38 12.32 -6.40
C GLU A 188 65.87 13.08 -7.63
N THR A 189 67.16 13.38 -7.53
CA THR A 189 68.13 13.93 -8.46
C THR A 189 68.18 13.24 -9.84
#